data_69a999dfc76fb911ce5d33032bb911fe
#
_entry.id   69a999dfc76fb911ce5d33032bb911fe
#
_cell.length_a   1.000
_cell.length_b   1.000
_cell.length_c   1.000
_cell.angle_alpha   90.00
_cell.angle_beta   90.00
_cell.angle_gamma   90.00
#
_symmetry.space_group_name_H-M   'P 1'
#
loop_
_entity.id
_entity.type
_entity.pdbx_description
1 polymer ?
#
loop_
_entity_poly.entity_id
_entity_poly.type
_entity_poly.pdbx_seq_one_letter_code
_entity_poly.pdbx_strand_id
1 'polypeptide(L)'
;DPKTVPHQYNVELLTTQYRSVPEIGEVFSKFTYGGVLLHHRTAESQRKYQFGDIPNVSTLNVIKFPVTRYESIYRPKRLQGKTPYQIYSALFVRELTTYLSKSISKQINGQICKIGIVAAYRAQADLIEKLIRSADIPKNIEILVGTIHGFQGDECDIVFAVFNPPPAISSSPEMFLNRQNIINVSVSRARDYLFIVMPDDQTENVANLRLVKQIEGLFKKNGKYSEYRSHDIETLIFGTPKYLEENSFTTSHQSVNVYGLPNRRYEIRSEETA
;
A
#
# COMPACT_ATOMS: atom_id res chain seq x y z
N ASP A 1 -7.62 -37.92 -5.01
CA ASP A 1 -6.33 -38.63 -5.03
C ASP A 1 -5.71 -38.43 -6.42
N PRO A 2 -4.54 -37.76 -6.56
CA PRO A 2 -3.90 -37.52 -7.86
C PRO A 2 -3.49 -38.82 -8.59
N LYS A 3 -3.54 -39.94 -7.93
CA LYS A 3 -3.19 -41.24 -8.50
C LYS A 3 -4.34 -41.91 -9.27
N THR A 4 -5.53 -41.36 -9.25
CA THR A 4 -6.72 -41.99 -9.85
C THR A 4 -7.25 -41.32 -11.09
N VAL A 5 -6.62 -40.24 -11.56
CA VAL A 5 -7.04 -39.53 -12.78
C VAL A 5 -5.99 -39.70 -13.85
N PRO A 6 -6.19 -40.56 -14.84
CA PRO A 6 -5.25 -40.79 -15.95
C PRO A 6 -5.47 -39.71 -17.03
N HIS A 7 -5.38 -38.44 -16.66
CA HIS A 7 -5.42 -37.36 -17.65
C HIS A 7 -4.06 -36.70 -17.74
N GLN A 8 -3.44 -36.82 -18.89
CA GLN A 8 -2.30 -35.98 -19.26
C GLN A 8 -2.82 -34.55 -19.37
N TYR A 9 -2.64 -33.77 -18.29
CA TYR A 9 -2.83 -32.32 -18.39
C TYR A 9 -1.61 -31.75 -19.12
N ASN A 10 -1.84 -31.08 -20.23
CA ASN A 10 -0.82 -30.22 -20.82
C ASN A 10 -0.64 -29.03 -19.90
N VAL A 11 0.47 -29.00 -19.17
CA VAL A 11 0.85 -27.89 -18.29
C VAL A 11 1.71 -26.95 -19.10
N GLU A 12 1.13 -25.80 -19.48
CA GLU A 12 1.89 -24.70 -20.05
C GLU A 12 2.31 -23.73 -18.92
N LEU A 13 3.60 -23.47 -18.84
CA LEU A 13 4.17 -22.51 -17.94
C LEU A 13 4.14 -21.12 -18.58
N LEU A 14 3.35 -20.21 -18.03
CA LEU A 14 3.37 -18.82 -18.43
C LEU A 14 4.60 -18.13 -17.82
N THR A 15 5.61 -17.91 -18.62
CA THR A 15 6.91 -17.36 -18.18
C THR A 15 7.06 -15.87 -18.45
N THR A 16 6.13 -15.24 -19.15
CA THR A 16 6.20 -13.81 -19.50
C THR A 16 5.11 -13.01 -18.84
N GLN A 17 5.48 -11.95 -18.12
CA GLN A 17 4.56 -10.97 -17.58
C GLN A 17 4.46 -9.73 -18.49
N TYR A 18 3.26 -9.19 -18.68
CA TYR A 18 2.94 -8.11 -19.63
C TYR A 18 2.56 -6.79 -18.94
N ARG A 19 2.36 -6.79 -17.61
CA ARG A 19 1.80 -5.68 -16.85
C ARG A 19 2.83 -4.64 -16.46
N SER A 20 3.81 -5.07 -15.70
CA SER A 20 4.73 -4.18 -14.98
C SER A 20 5.97 -3.88 -15.80
N VAL A 21 6.56 -2.70 -15.60
CA VAL A 21 7.91 -2.40 -16.06
C VAL A 21 8.92 -3.35 -15.43
N PRO A 22 10.10 -3.55 -16.04
CA PRO A 22 11.03 -4.60 -15.62
C PRO A 22 11.42 -4.54 -14.14
N GLU A 23 11.65 -3.36 -13.59
CA GLU A 23 12.06 -3.18 -12.20
C GLU A 23 11.03 -3.76 -11.21
N ILE A 24 9.74 -3.52 -11.45
CA ILE A 24 8.66 -4.08 -10.63
C ILE A 24 8.51 -5.57 -10.90
N GLY A 25 8.55 -5.95 -12.18
CA GLY A 25 8.47 -7.34 -12.61
C GLY A 25 9.53 -8.22 -11.97
N GLU A 26 10.76 -7.73 -11.91
CA GLU A 26 11.90 -8.41 -11.29
C GLU A 26 11.69 -8.66 -9.79
N VAL A 27 11.08 -7.71 -9.07
CA VAL A 27 10.78 -7.86 -7.64
C VAL A 27 9.87 -9.04 -7.39
N PHE A 28 8.70 -9.08 -8.02
CA PHE A 28 7.77 -10.18 -7.76
C PHE A 28 8.21 -11.50 -8.45
N SER A 29 8.98 -11.43 -9.53
CA SER A 29 9.60 -12.61 -10.12
C SER A 29 10.54 -13.29 -9.14
N LYS A 30 11.47 -12.55 -8.54
CA LYS A 30 12.39 -13.09 -7.52
C LYS A 30 11.67 -13.48 -6.23
N PHE A 31 10.66 -12.72 -5.84
CA PHE A 31 9.95 -12.99 -4.60
C PHE A 31 9.11 -14.27 -4.64
N THR A 32 8.43 -14.53 -5.76
CA THR A 32 7.42 -15.61 -5.84
C THR A 32 7.78 -16.70 -6.84
N TYR A 33 8.44 -16.34 -7.95
CA TYR A 33 8.61 -17.24 -9.09
C TYR A 33 10.07 -17.66 -9.33
N GLY A 34 10.94 -17.50 -8.34
CA GLY A 34 12.34 -17.91 -8.44
C GLY A 34 13.17 -17.12 -9.46
N GLY A 35 12.69 -15.97 -9.91
CA GLY A 35 13.40 -15.12 -10.87
C GLY A 35 13.26 -15.55 -12.34
N VAL A 36 12.33 -16.45 -12.66
CA VAL A 36 12.20 -17.04 -14.02
C VAL A 36 11.30 -16.24 -14.96
N LEU A 37 10.56 -15.23 -14.46
CA LEU A 37 9.64 -14.47 -15.29
C LEU A 37 10.40 -13.52 -16.22
N LEU A 38 10.07 -13.58 -17.49
CA LEU A 38 10.46 -12.60 -18.50
C LEU A 38 9.51 -11.39 -18.47
N HIS A 39 9.99 -10.24 -18.90
CA HIS A 39 9.23 -8.99 -18.90
C HIS A 39 8.98 -8.55 -20.34
N HIS A 40 7.70 -8.44 -20.72
CA HIS A 40 7.32 -7.96 -22.06
C HIS A 40 7.52 -6.44 -22.19
N ARG A 41 7.20 -5.69 -21.13
CA ARG A 41 7.39 -4.23 -21.13
C ARG A 41 8.86 -3.89 -20.97
N THR A 42 9.26 -2.75 -21.51
CA THR A 42 10.60 -2.18 -21.35
C THR A 42 10.55 -0.98 -20.40
N ALA A 43 11.71 -0.55 -19.93
CA ALA A 43 11.81 0.64 -19.05
C ALA A 43 11.33 1.93 -19.75
N GLU A 44 11.49 2.02 -21.09
CA GLU A 44 11.04 3.15 -21.91
C GLU A 44 9.51 3.21 -22.01
N SER A 45 8.82 2.08 -21.84
CA SER A 45 7.35 2.01 -21.86
C SER A 45 6.70 2.55 -20.58
N GLN A 46 7.49 2.90 -19.56
CA GLN A 46 7.02 3.49 -18.32
C GLN A 46 6.42 4.88 -18.57
N ARG A 47 5.20 5.11 -18.10
CA ARG A 47 4.64 6.47 -18.03
C ARG A 47 5.43 7.30 -17.04
N LYS A 48 5.87 8.47 -17.46
CA LYS A 48 6.65 9.37 -16.60
C LYS A 48 5.74 10.42 -15.97
N TYR A 49 5.81 10.51 -14.64
CA TYR A 49 5.08 11.51 -13.86
C TYR A 49 6.05 12.32 -13.00
N GLN A 50 5.71 13.59 -12.77
CA GLN A 50 6.31 14.40 -11.72
C GLN A 50 5.42 14.29 -10.48
N PHE A 51 6.01 13.95 -9.37
CA PHE A 51 5.30 13.66 -8.12
C PHE A 51 5.29 14.88 -7.17
N GLY A 52 4.91 16.05 -7.70
CA GLY A 52 4.97 17.30 -6.95
C GLY A 52 6.40 17.63 -6.54
N ASP A 53 6.56 18.08 -5.29
CA ASP A 53 7.87 18.42 -4.73
C ASP A 53 8.60 17.23 -4.09
N ILE A 54 8.05 16.00 -4.22
CA ILE A 54 8.72 14.79 -3.71
C ILE A 54 9.95 14.50 -4.59
N PRO A 55 11.16 14.59 -4.03
CA PRO A 55 12.38 14.46 -4.82
C PRO A 55 12.65 13.00 -5.19
N ASN A 56 13.29 12.81 -6.34
CA ASN A 56 13.91 11.55 -6.74
C ASN A 56 12.99 10.32 -6.67
N VAL A 57 11.71 10.46 -7.07
CA VAL A 57 10.79 9.32 -7.13
C VAL A 57 11.29 8.32 -8.18
N SER A 58 11.51 7.10 -7.74
CA SER A 58 11.95 5.97 -8.55
C SER A 58 10.76 5.08 -8.94
N THR A 59 11.01 4.06 -9.77
CA THR A 59 10.01 3.01 -10.06
C THR A 59 9.59 2.26 -8.79
N LEU A 60 10.56 2.01 -7.88
CA LEU A 60 10.37 1.34 -6.60
C LEU A 60 10.60 2.34 -5.45
N ASN A 61 9.64 2.45 -4.54
CA ASN A 61 9.70 3.43 -3.45
C ASN A 61 9.30 2.80 -2.12
N VAL A 62 10.00 3.15 -1.07
CA VAL A 62 9.67 2.75 0.31
C VAL A 62 9.39 4.00 1.12
N ILE A 63 8.26 4.05 1.79
CA ILE A 63 7.91 5.13 2.72
C ILE A 63 7.78 4.52 4.10
N LYS A 64 8.62 4.95 5.02
CA LYS A 64 8.66 4.49 6.39
C LYS A 64 7.97 5.48 7.31
N PHE A 65 6.99 5.01 8.08
CA PHE A 65 6.34 5.81 9.11
C PHE A 65 6.81 5.40 10.50
N PRO A 66 6.94 6.36 11.44
CA PRO A 66 7.40 6.04 12.77
C PRO A 66 6.36 5.21 13.52
N VAL A 67 6.84 4.27 14.32
CA VAL A 67 6.02 3.47 15.21
C VAL A 67 6.55 3.59 16.63
N THR A 68 6.80 4.81 17.07
CA THR A 68 7.26 5.12 18.41
C THR A 68 6.26 4.59 19.42
N ARG A 69 6.62 3.49 20.10
CA ARG A 69 5.86 2.83 21.17
C ARG A 69 4.38 2.54 20.88
N TYR A 70 3.94 2.60 19.63
CA TYR A 70 2.55 2.41 19.23
C TYR A 70 1.54 3.30 19.99
N GLU A 71 1.92 4.54 20.25
CA GLU A 71 1.06 5.50 20.94
C GLU A 71 0.22 6.30 19.94
N SER A 72 -0.85 6.96 20.41
CA SER A 72 -1.68 7.86 19.62
C SER A 72 -2.20 7.21 18.32
N ILE A 73 -2.13 7.92 17.20
CA ILE A 73 -2.60 7.49 15.88
C ILE A 73 -1.74 6.39 15.25
N TYR A 74 -0.53 6.15 15.76
CA TYR A 74 0.35 5.07 15.29
C TYR A 74 -0.06 3.70 15.84
N ARG A 75 -0.84 3.67 16.92
CA ARG A 75 -1.27 2.42 17.55
C ARG A 75 -2.27 1.70 16.63
N PRO A 76 -1.98 0.45 16.23
CA PRO A 76 -2.97 -0.37 15.55
C PRO A 76 -4.18 -0.59 16.45
N LYS A 77 -5.36 -0.55 15.85
CA LYS A 77 -6.64 -0.75 16.54
C LYS A 77 -7.43 -1.87 15.89
N ARG A 78 -8.41 -2.37 16.61
CA ARG A 78 -9.39 -3.34 16.11
C ARG A 78 -10.74 -3.03 16.74
N LEU A 79 -11.77 -2.91 15.93
CA LEU A 79 -13.14 -2.95 16.40
C LEU A 79 -13.56 -4.40 16.59
N GLN A 80 -14.55 -4.64 17.48
CA GLN A 80 -15.09 -5.99 17.73
C GLN A 80 -15.53 -6.64 16.41
N GLY A 81 -15.13 -7.87 16.18
CA GLY A 81 -15.44 -8.62 14.95
C GLY A 81 -14.75 -8.13 13.66
N LYS A 82 -13.92 -7.07 13.71
CA LYS A 82 -13.23 -6.52 12.54
C LYS A 82 -11.74 -6.88 12.50
N THR A 83 -11.16 -6.77 11.31
CA THR A 83 -9.71 -6.88 11.11
C THR A 83 -8.96 -5.64 11.63
N PRO A 84 -7.63 -5.71 11.80
CA PRO A 84 -6.84 -4.57 12.27
C PRO A 84 -6.86 -3.38 11.31
N TYR A 85 -6.72 -2.18 11.86
CA TYR A 85 -6.47 -0.95 11.12
C TYR A 85 -5.55 -0.02 11.91
N GLN A 86 -4.93 0.92 11.21
CA GLN A 86 -4.06 1.95 11.78
C GLN A 86 -4.41 3.30 11.15
N ILE A 87 -4.60 4.28 12.00
CA ILE A 87 -5.09 5.60 11.59
C ILE A 87 -4.04 6.37 10.84
N TYR A 88 -2.81 6.40 11.34
CA TYR A 88 -1.74 7.18 10.74
C TYR A 88 -1.52 6.82 9.27
N SER A 89 -1.29 5.53 8.98
CA SER A 89 -1.04 5.10 7.60
C SER A 89 -2.24 5.36 6.67
N ALA A 90 -3.47 5.30 7.20
CA ALA A 90 -4.66 5.60 6.42
C ALA A 90 -4.76 7.10 6.08
N LEU A 91 -4.59 7.99 7.05
CA LEU A 91 -4.56 9.44 6.85
C LEU A 91 -3.40 9.84 5.94
N PHE A 92 -2.21 9.31 6.21
CA PHE A 92 -1.02 9.60 5.43
C PHE A 92 -1.19 9.25 3.94
N VAL A 93 -1.63 8.03 3.65
CA VAL A 93 -1.84 7.59 2.26
C VAL A 93 -2.95 8.40 1.58
N ARG A 94 -4.00 8.75 2.29
CA ARG A 94 -5.05 9.64 1.79
C ARG A 94 -4.50 11.00 1.39
N GLU A 95 -3.74 11.66 2.27
CA GLU A 95 -3.18 12.99 2.00
C GLU A 95 -2.13 12.95 0.89
N LEU A 96 -1.24 11.95 0.93
CA LEU A 96 -0.26 11.74 -0.14
C LEU A 96 -0.93 11.50 -1.49
N THR A 97 -1.93 10.62 -1.55
CA THR A 97 -2.65 10.33 -2.80
C THR A 97 -3.36 11.58 -3.32
N THR A 98 -3.98 12.38 -2.45
CA THR A 98 -4.63 13.64 -2.83
C THR A 98 -3.63 14.65 -3.40
N TYR A 99 -2.49 14.79 -2.74
CA TYR A 99 -1.39 15.67 -3.18
C TYR A 99 -0.87 15.27 -4.56
N LEU A 100 -0.55 13.99 -4.74
CA LEU A 100 -0.04 13.45 -6.00
C LEU A 100 -1.07 13.51 -7.12
N SER A 101 -2.33 13.25 -6.83
CA SER A 101 -3.42 13.35 -7.80
C SER A 101 -3.50 14.75 -8.41
N LYS A 102 -3.35 15.78 -7.61
CA LYS A 102 -3.34 17.18 -8.09
C LYS A 102 -2.14 17.52 -8.97
N SER A 103 -0.96 16.96 -8.63
CA SER A 103 0.25 17.15 -9.42
C SER A 103 0.17 16.39 -10.75
N ILE A 104 -0.17 15.11 -10.72
CA ILE A 104 -0.23 14.23 -11.90
C ILE A 104 -1.32 14.69 -12.88
N SER A 105 -2.48 15.08 -12.36
CA SER A 105 -3.61 15.54 -13.17
C SER A 105 -3.25 16.66 -14.15
N LYS A 106 -2.33 17.55 -13.77
CA LYS A 106 -1.87 18.67 -14.59
C LYS A 106 -0.99 18.25 -15.77
N GLN A 107 -0.50 17.01 -15.76
CA GLN A 107 0.50 16.52 -16.71
C GLN A 107 -0.08 15.59 -17.78
N ILE A 108 -1.22 14.97 -17.55
CA ILE A 108 -1.73 13.84 -18.32
C ILE A 108 -2.74 14.19 -19.41
N ASN A 109 -2.84 15.48 -19.84
CA ASN A 109 -3.56 15.92 -21.05
C ASN A 109 -4.81 15.10 -21.42
N GLY A 110 -5.76 14.91 -20.50
CA GLY A 110 -7.01 14.18 -20.75
C GLY A 110 -6.90 12.64 -20.66
N GLN A 111 -5.73 12.08 -20.47
CA GLN A 111 -5.59 10.65 -20.16
C GLN A 111 -6.03 10.39 -18.72
N ILE A 112 -6.40 9.14 -18.43
CA ILE A 112 -6.69 8.68 -17.06
C ILE A 112 -5.44 8.07 -16.46
N CYS A 113 -5.10 8.47 -15.23
CA CYS A 113 -4.13 7.78 -14.41
C CYS A 113 -4.85 7.01 -13.31
N LYS A 114 -4.55 5.73 -13.21
CA LYS A 114 -5.10 4.83 -12.17
C LYS A 114 -4.13 4.71 -11.01
N ILE A 115 -4.59 5.05 -9.81
CA ILE A 115 -3.84 4.90 -8.57
C ILE A 115 -4.52 3.83 -7.70
N GLY A 116 -3.80 2.76 -7.40
CA GLY A 116 -4.26 1.68 -6.54
C GLY A 116 -3.75 1.84 -5.11
N ILE A 117 -4.61 1.66 -4.12
CA ILE A 117 -4.23 1.60 -2.71
C ILE A 117 -4.62 0.21 -2.20
N VAL A 118 -3.62 -0.64 -2.02
CA VAL A 118 -3.81 -2.03 -1.59
C VAL A 118 -3.47 -2.15 -0.12
N ALA A 119 -4.45 -2.45 0.72
CA ALA A 119 -4.26 -2.70 2.13
C ALA A 119 -4.40 -4.20 2.44
N ALA A 120 -3.58 -4.69 3.38
CA ALA A 120 -3.60 -6.10 3.76
C ALA A 120 -4.90 -6.49 4.49
N TYR A 121 -5.44 -5.58 5.31
CA TYR A 121 -6.60 -5.85 6.16
C TYR A 121 -7.84 -5.11 5.68
N ARG A 122 -9.00 -5.78 5.76
CA ARG A 122 -10.28 -5.24 5.30
C ARG A 122 -10.63 -3.91 5.99
N ALA A 123 -10.53 -3.84 7.31
CA ALA A 123 -10.85 -2.61 8.04
C ALA A 123 -9.90 -1.44 7.67
N GLN A 124 -8.65 -1.74 7.32
CA GLN A 124 -7.72 -0.73 6.80
C GLN A 124 -8.14 -0.22 5.42
N ALA A 125 -8.53 -1.13 4.53
CA ALA A 125 -9.02 -0.77 3.20
C ALA A 125 -10.30 0.07 3.29
N ASP A 126 -11.27 -0.36 4.09
CA ASP A 126 -12.55 0.35 4.29
C ASP A 126 -12.33 1.76 4.88
N LEU A 127 -11.38 1.89 5.81
CA LEU A 127 -11.00 3.20 6.36
C LEU A 127 -10.43 4.10 5.27
N ILE A 128 -9.44 3.63 4.52
CA ILE A 128 -8.82 4.41 3.46
C ILE A 128 -9.85 4.79 2.40
N GLU A 129 -10.72 3.87 1.99
CA GLU A 129 -11.76 4.12 1.01
C GLU A 129 -12.71 5.26 1.47
N LYS A 130 -13.17 5.22 2.73
CA LYS A 130 -14.00 6.30 3.32
C LYS A 130 -13.29 7.64 3.30
N LEU A 131 -11.99 7.65 3.63
CA LEU A 131 -11.18 8.86 3.61
C LEU A 131 -11.01 9.43 2.19
N ILE A 132 -10.77 8.57 1.20
CA ILE A 132 -10.62 8.96 -0.21
C ILE A 132 -11.91 9.51 -0.79
N ARG A 133 -13.07 8.93 -0.47
CA ARG A 133 -14.39 9.43 -0.94
C ARG A 133 -14.66 10.88 -0.58
N SER A 134 -14.07 11.38 0.50
CA SER A 134 -14.17 12.79 0.93
C SER A 134 -13.04 13.69 0.39
N ALA A 135 -12.12 13.13 -0.39
CA ALA A 135 -11.00 13.86 -0.95
C ALA A 135 -11.39 14.59 -2.26
N ASP A 136 -10.77 15.73 -2.48
CA ASP A 136 -10.89 16.48 -3.74
C ASP A 136 -9.92 15.88 -4.77
N ILE A 137 -10.40 14.90 -5.54
CA ILE A 137 -9.65 14.19 -6.55
C ILE A 137 -10.02 14.70 -7.94
N PRO A 138 -9.04 15.06 -8.78
CA PRO A 138 -9.29 15.47 -10.17
C PRO A 138 -9.97 14.37 -11.00
N LYS A 139 -10.85 14.76 -11.94
CA LYS A 139 -11.66 13.83 -12.75
C LYS A 139 -10.85 12.85 -13.62
N ASN A 140 -9.63 13.22 -13.98
CA ASN A 140 -8.72 12.38 -14.77
C ASN A 140 -7.82 11.47 -13.91
N ILE A 141 -8.09 11.39 -12.60
CA ILE A 141 -7.46 10.45 -11.68
C ILE A 141 -8.51 9.48 -11.17
N GLU A 142 -8.30 8.20 -11.40
CA GLU A 142 -9.11 7.12 -10.86
C GLU A 142 -8.39 6.48 -9.68
N ILE A 143 -9.03 6.44 -8.51
CA ILE A 143 -8.45 5.83 -7.32
C ILE A 143 -9.23 4.57 -6.98
N LEU A 144 -8.51 3.44 -6.92
CA LEU A 144 -9.03 2.16 -6.50
C LEU A 144 -8.47 1.84 -5.10
N VAL A 145 -9.35 1.57 -4.15
CA VAL A 145 -8.96 1.15 -2.80
C VAL A 145 -9.52 -0.21 -2.50
N GLY A 146 -8.72 -1.11 -2.00
CA GLY A 146 -9.21 -2.43 -1.64
C GLY A 146 -8.20 -3.30 -0.92
N THR A 147 -8.68 -4.47 -0.53
CA THR A 147 -7.81 -5.55 -0.09
C THR A 147 -7.24 -6.30 -1.28
N ILE A 148 -6.29 -7.16 -1.01
CA ILE A 148 -5.66 -8.06 -1.99
C ILE A 148 -6.69 -8.82 -2.82
N HIS A 149 -7.75 -9.31 -2.19
CA HIS A 149 -8.82 -10.03 -2.89
C HIS A 149 -9.69 -9.11 -3.75
N GLY A 150 -9.90 -7.87 -3.31
CA GLY A 150 -10.65 -6.86 -4.07
C GLY A 150 -9.92 -6.35 -5.31
N PHE A 151 -8.59 -6.49 -5.36
CA PHE A 151 -7.74 -6.11 -6.49
C PHE A 151 -7.46 -7.25 -7.49
N GLN A 152 -8.14 -8.38 -7.36
CA GLN A 152 -7.90 -9.51 -8.25
C GLN A 152 -8.41 -9.18 -9.67
N GLY A 153 -7.48 -9.07 -10.63
CA GLY A 153 -7.77 -8.69 -12.01
C GLY A 153 -7.44 -7.25 -12.38
N ASP A 154 -7.45 -6.34 -11.42
CA ASP A 154 -7.13 -4.92 -11.66
C ASP A 154 -5.62 -4.65 -11.76
N GLU A 155 -5.30 -3.57 -12.47
CA GLU A 155 -3.95 -3.03 -12.58
C GLU A 155 -3.98 -1.51 -12.53
N CYS A 156 -2.97 -0.90 -11.91
CA CYS A 156 -2.87 0.54 -11.72
C CYS A 156 -1.51 1.07 -12.17
N ASP A 157 -1.48 2.28 -12.69
CA ASP A 157 -0.23 2.94 -13.10
C ASP A 157 0.67 3.16 -11.89
N ILE A 158 0.07 3.52 -10.76
CA ILE A 158 0.76 3.73 -9.47
C ILE A 158 0.07 2.87 -8.40
N VAL A 159 0.83 2.17 -7.58
CA VAL A 159 0.28 1.39 -6.46
C VAL A 159 0.94 1.79 -5.15
N PHE A 160 0.12 2.04 -4.14
CA PHE A 160 0.50 2.12 -2.73
C PHE A 160 0.14 0.81 -2.04
N ALA A 161 1.13 0.00 -1.69
CA ALA A 161 0.96 -1.20 -0.87
C ALA A 161 1.15 -0.83 0.59
N VAL A 162 0.06 -0.85 1.37
CA VAL A 162 0.03 -0.39 2.76
C VAL A 162 0.13 -1.57 3.72
N PHE A 163 1.24 -1.66 4.42
CA PHE A 163 1.54 -2.73 5.36
C PHE A 163 1.53 -2.21 6.80
N ASN A 164 0.35 -2.02 7.35
CA ASN A 164 0.20 -1.66 8.75
C ASN A 164 0.35 -2.88 9.66
N PRO A 165 1.02 -2.75 10.82
CA PRO A 165 1.14 -3.84 11.78
C PRO A 165 -0.20 -4.17 12.44
N PRO A 166 -0.42 -5.42 12.90
CA PRO A 166 -1.58 -5.77 13.71
C PRO A 166 -1.45 -5.28 15.16
N PRO A 167 -2.56 -5.13 15.93
CA PRO A 167 -2.54 -4.64 17.31
C PRO A 167 -1.79 -5.54 18.29
N ALA A 168 -1.89 -6.84 18.09
CA ALA A 168 -1.18 -7.84 18.84
C ALA A 168 -0.15 -8.50 17.94
N ILE A 169 1.11 -8.35 18.31
CA ILE A 169 2.18 -8.98 17.58
C ILE A 169 2.36 -10.34 18.21
N SER A 170 1.72 -11.33 17.62
CA SER A 170 2.13 -12.69 17.85
C SER A 170 3.40 -12.95 17.05
N SER A 171 4.37 -13.58 17.66
CA SER A 171 5.53 -14.15 16.99
C SER A 171 5.14 -15.31 16.04
N SER A 172 3.86 -15.53 15.80
CA SER A 172 3.36 -16.59 14.96
C SER A 172 3.81 -16.40 13.52
N PRO A 173 4.48 -17.38 12.92
CA PRO A 173 4.81 -17.38 11.49
C PRO A 173 3.55 -17.35 10.60
N GLU A 174 2.37 -17.59 11.17
CA GLU A 174 1.07 -17.59 10.50
C GLU A 174 0.45 -16.18 10.36
N MET A 175 1.15 -15.13 10.74
CA MET A 175 0.67 -13.77 10.51
C MET A 175 0.24 -13.60 9.06
N PHE A 176 -0.93 -13.00 8.87
CA PHE A 176 -1.50 -12.75 7.55
C PHE A 176 -0.51 -12.08 6.59
N LEU A 177 0.27 -11.10 7.08
CA LEU A 177 1.32 -10.40 6.31
C LEU A 177 2.57 -11.25 6.02
N ASN A 178 2.69 -12.45 6.61
CA ASN A 178 3.75 -13.41 6.30
C ASN A 178 3.29 -14.51 5.32
N ARG A 179 2.20 -14.27 4.60
CA ARG A 179 1.77 -15.13 3.50
C ARG A 179 2.28 -14.58 2.18
N GLN A 180 3.02 -15.37 1.44
CA GLN A 180 3.67 -14.96 0.19
C GLN A 180 2.68 -14.45 -0.87
N ASN A 181 1.54 -15.12 -1.03
CA ASN A 181 0.50 -14.71 -1.96
C ASN A 181 -0.07 -13.32 -1.64
N ILE A 182 -0.18 -12.97 -0.35
CA ILE A 182 -0.68 -11.67 0.10
C ILE A 182 0.27 -10.56 -0.36
N ILE A 183 1.55 -10.73 -0.11
CA ILE A 183 2.56 -9.75 -0.51
C ILE A 183 2.68 -9.69 -2.04
N ASN A 184 2.72 -10.85 -2.70
CA ASN A 184 2.83 -10.90 -4.15
C ASN A 184 1.71 -10.12 -4.87
N VAL A 185 0.46 -10.32 -4.45
CA VAL A 185 -0.66 -9.59 -5.05
C VAL A 185 -0.54 -8.09 -4.82
N SER A 186 -0.12 -7.66 -3.61
CA SER A 186 0.04 -6.24 -3.30
C SER A 186 1.06 -5.54 -4.22
N VAL A 187 2.15 -6.21 -4.59
CA VAL A 187 3.21 -5.61 -5.40
C VAL A 187 3.00 -5.79 -6.90
N SER A 188 2.38 -6.91 -7.33
CA SER A 188 2.20 -7.23 -8.76
C SER A 188 1.04 -6.48 -9.43
N ARG A 189 0.35 -5.56 -8.74
CA ARG A 189 -0.70 -4.71 -9.32
C ARG A 189 -0.17 -3.45 -9.98
N ALA A 190 1.06 -3.07 -9.67
CA ALA A 190 1.70 -1.87 -10.20
C ALA A 190 2.19 -2.06 -11.64
N ARG A 191 1.89 -1.09 -12.49
CA ARG A 191 2.40 -1.02 -13.87
C ARG A 191 3.70 -0.25 -13.94
N ASP A 192 3.72 0.97 -13.41
CA ASP A 192 4.78 1.95 -13.62
C ASP A 192 5.48 2.37 -12.34
N TYR A 193 4.76 2.51 -11.21
CA TYR A 193 5.34 2.90 -9.91
C TYR A 193 4.76 2.09 -8.77
N LEU A 194 5.63 1.65 -7.90
CA LEU A 194 5.26 0.93 -6.68
C LEU A 194 5.80 1.63 -5.46
N PHE A 195 4.91 1.96 -4.54
CA PHE A 195 5.23 2.50 -3.22
C PHE A 195 4.85 1.49 -2.15
N ILE A 196 5.80 1.12 -1.29
CA ILE A 196 5.53 0.37 -0.06
C ILE A 196 5.47 1.36 1.08
N VAL A 197 4.34 1.37 1.78
CA VAL A 197 4.14 2.16 3.01
C VAL A 197 4.18 1.20 4.20
N MET A 198 5.19 1.32 5.04
CA MET A 198 5.48 0.37 6.10
C MET A 198 6.01 1.05 7.36
N PRO A 199 5.93 0.39 8.54
CA PRO A 199 6.55 0.89 9.75
C PRO A 199 8.08 1.03 9.62
N ASP A 200 8.66 1.99 10.33
CA ASP A 200 10.12 2.11 10.46
C ASP A 200 10.73 0.95 11.26
N ASP A 201 12.06 0.86 11.26
CA ASP A 201 12.79 -0.24 11.87
C ASP A 201 13.04 -0.06 13.38
N GLN A 202 12.42 0.94 14.03
CA GLN A 202 12.71 1.29 15.42
C GLN A 202 11.96 0.44 16.45
N THR A 203 11.10 -0.48 16.02
CA THR A 203 10.30 -1.31 16.93
C THR A 203 10.52 -2.80 16.69
N GLU A 204 10.50 -3.58 17.78
CA GLU A 204 10.56 -5.04 17.74
C GLU A 204 9.48 -5.67 16.84
N ASN A 205 8.39 -4.95 16.68
CA ASN A 205 7.21 -5.37 15.95
C ASN A 205 7.41 -5.42 14.42
N VAL A 206 8.35 -4.65 13.90
CA VAL A 206 8.68 -4.68 12.46
C VAL A 206 9.36 -5.99 12.07
N ALA A 207 10.04 -6.67 13.00
CA ALA A 207 10.62 -7.99 12.77
C ALA A 207 9.59 -9.02 12.29
N ASN A 208 8.32 -8.87 12.70
CA ASN A 208 7.24 -9.76 12.32
C ASN A 208 6.69 -9.50 10.90
N LEU A 209 7.12 -8.43 10.23
CA LEU A 209 6.82 -8.17 8.82
C LEU A 209 7.89 -8.78 7.90
N ARG A 210 8.31 -10.01 8.17
CA ARG A 210 9.42 -10.70 7.50
C ARG A 210 9.35 -10.65 5.98
N LEU A 211 8.20 -10.94 5.39
CA LEU A 211 8.04 -10.94 3.94
C LEU A 211 8.00 -9.52 3.36
N VAL A 212 7.44 -8.55 4.08
CA VAL A 212 7.50 -7.12 3.71
C VAL A 212 8.95 -6.65 3.68
N LYS A 213 9.75 -7.00 4.70
CA LYS A 213 11.19 -6.72 4.73
C LYS A 213 11.96 -7.43 3.62
N GLN A 214 11.55 -8.63 3.24
CA GLN A 214 12.14 -9.33 2.10
C GLN A 214 11.92 -8.55 0.79
N ILE A 215 10.72 -8.00 0.57
CA ILE A 215 10.44 -7.15 -0.59
C ILE A 215 11.29 -5.86 -0.53
N GLU A 216 11.36 -5.19 0.63
CA GLU A 216 12.25 -4.04 0.82
C GLU A 216 13.71 -4.38 0.46
N GLY A 217 14.19 -5.54 0.91
CA GLY A 217 15.51 -6.05 0.57
C GLY A 217 15.72 -6.29 -0.94
N LEU A 218 14.69 -6.71 -1.65
CA LEU A 218 14.72 -6.83 -3.11
C LEU A 218 14.77 -5.48 -3.81
N PHE A 219 14.08 -4.45 -3.29
CA PHE A 219 14.19 -3.08 -3.80
C PHE A 219 15.63 -2.57 -3.67
N LYS A 220 16.24 -2.74 -2.49
CA LYS A 220 17.64 -2.34 -2.24
C LYS A 220 18.62 -3.04 -3.18
N LYS A 221 18.42 -4.33 -3.44
CA LYS A 221 19.24 -5.10 -4.38
C LYS A 221 19.07 -4.69 -5.85
N ASN A 222 17.90 -4.17 -6.22
CA ASN A 222 17.65 -3.66 -7.57
C ASN A 222 18.47 -2.38 -7.85
N GLY A 223 18.80 -1.61 -6.82
CA GLY A 223 19.60 -0.39 -6.92
C GLY A 223 18.87 0.85 -7.48
N LYS A 224 17.66 0.67 -8.01
CA LYS A 224 16.82 1.76 -8.55
C LYS A 224 15.60 1.98 -7.68
N TYR A 225 15.81 2.35 -6.43
CA TYR A 225 14.74 2.61 -5.48
C TYR A 225 14.97 3.92 -4.73
N SER A 226 13.90 4.44 -4.16
CA SER A 226 13.94 5.61 -3.27
C SER A 226 13.32 5.26 -1.92
N GLU A 227 13.88 5.81 -0.86
CA GLU A 227 13.41 5.63 0.49
C GLU A 227 13.09 7.00 1.12
N TYR A 228 11.93 7.10 1.77
CA TYR A 228 11.43 8.32 2.39
C TYR A 228 10.99 8.04 3.81
N ARG A 229 11.10 9.06 4.66
CA ARG A 229 10.38 9.11 5.92
C ARG A 229 9.03 9.81 5.68
N SER A 230 7.98 9.29 6.27
CA SER A 230 6.65 9.90 6.10
C SER A 230 6.59 11.34 6.61
N HIS A 231 7.33 11.66 7.67
CA HIS A 231 7.40 13.03 8.20
C HIS A 231 8.07 14.03 7.22
N ASP A 232 9.01 13.59 6.39
CA ASP A 232 9.60 14.45 5.35
C ASP A 232 8.54 14.76 4.28
N ILE A 233 7.73 13.77 3.91
CA ILE A 233 6.61 13.95 3.00
C ILE A 233 5.52 14.84 3.63
N GLU A 234 5.22 14.67 4.92
CA GLU A 234 4.29 15.58 5.63
C GLU A 234 4.78 17.03 5.58
N THR A 235 6.09 17.24 5.73
CA THR A 235 6.67 18.59 5.61
C THR A 235 6.44 19.19 4.23
N LEU A 236 6.54 18.40 3.15
CA LEU A 236 6.26 18.86 1.80
C LEU A 236 4.76 19.17 1.58
N ILE A 237 3.87 18.39 2.18
CA ILE A 237 2.42 18.55 1.99
C ILE A 237 1.83 19.67 2.88
N PHE A 238 2.31 19.78 4.13
CA PHE A 238 1.70 20.61 5.16
C PHE A 238 2.61 21.74 5.68
N GLY A 239 3.89 21.77 5.27
CA GLY A 239 4.88 22.73 5.75
C GLY A 239 5.50 22.37 7.11
N THR A 240 5.07 21.30 7.77
CA THR A 240 5.59 20.84 9.07
C THR A 240 5.61 19.33 9.15
N PRO A 241 6.65 18.73 9.76
CA PRO A 241 6.65 17.31 10.08
C PRO A 241 5.63 17.01 11.18
N LYS A 242 5.19 15.75 11.28
CA LYS A 242 4.22 15.27 12.29
C LYS A 242 2.86 15.96 12.27
N TYR A 243 2.50 16.63 11.18
CA TYR A 243 1.22 17.33 11.06
C TYR A 243 0.04 16.42 11.40
N LEU A 244 0.05 15.18 10.92
CA LEU A 244 -1.03 14.23 11.16
C LEU A 244 -1.12 13.83 12.62
N GLU A 245 0.01 13.68 13.32
CA GLU A 245 0.04 13.36 14.75
C GLU A 245 -0.50 14.52 15.58
N GLU A 246 -0.06 15.73 15.30
CA GLU A 246 -0.37 16.93 16.07
C GLU A 246 -1.79 17.46 15.85
N ASN A 247 -2.34 17.24 14.66
CA ASN A 247 -3.63 17.80 14.26
C ASN A 247 -4.76 16.78 14.17
N SER A 248 -4.48 15.47 14.24
CA SER A 248 -5.55 14.47 14.27
C SER A 248 -6.17 14.38 15.66
N PHE A 249 -7.49 14.17 15.70
CA PHE A 249 -8.18 13.87 16.95
C PHE A 249 -8.89 12.52 16.83
N THR A 250 -9.06 11.88 17.99
CA THR A 250 -9.74 10.58 18.08
C THR A 250 -10.73 10.62 19.24
N THR A 251 -11.98 10.25 18.94
CA THR A 251 -13.00 9.97 19.96
C THR A 251 -13.47 8.54 19.79
N SER A 252 -13.42 7.74 20.84
CA SER A 252 -13.80 6.33 20.82
C SER A 252 -15.00 6.07 21.73
N HIS A 253 -16.03 5.44 21.20
CA HIS A 253 -17.12 4.81 21.94
C HIS A 253 -17.15 3.31 21.61
N GLN A 254 -17.93 2.51 22.34
CA GLN A 254 -17.91 1.04 22.29
C GLN A 254 -17.91 0.45 20.86
N SER A 255 -18.70 1.01 19.95
CA SER A 255 -18.84 0.50 18.57
C SER A 255 -18.45 1.52 17.49
N VAL A 256 -18.06 2.74 17.88
CA VAL A 256 -17.77 3.82 16.93
C VAL A 256 -16.47 4.50 17.31
N ASN A 257 -15.57 4.65 16.33
CA ASN A 257 -14.41 5.51 16.44
C ASN A 257 -14.55 6.66 15.45
N VAL A 258 -14.39 7.88 15.95
CA VAL A 258 -14.38 9.10 15.14
C VAL A 258 -12.96 9.61 15.06
N TYR A 259 -12.49 9.84 13.86
CA TYR A 259 -11.18 10.42 13.58
C TYR A 259 -11.35 11.70 12.77
N GLY A 260 -10.46 12.64 12.93
CA GLY A 260 -10.52 13.85 12.16
C GLY A 260 -9.19 14.59 12.08
N LEU A 261 -9.11 15.41 11.07
CA LEU A 261 -8.20 16.52 10.94
C LEU A 261 -9.02 17.80 11.08
N PRO A 262 -8.41 18.97 11.31
CA PRO A 262 -9.13 20.22 11.30
C PRO A 262 -10.05 20.33 10.08
N ASN A 263 -11.34 20.57 10.33
CA ASN A 263 -12.41 20.66 9.33
C ASN A 263 -12.83 19.35 8.63
N ARG A 264 -12.39 18.17 9.12
CA ARG A 264 -12.75 16.87 8.54
C ARG A 264 -12.97 15.82 9.64
N ARG A 265 -14.10 15.13 9.61
CA ARG A 265 -14.45 14.03 10.53
C ARG A 265 -14.70 12.75 9.78
N TYR A 266 -14.23 11.64 10.32
CA TYR A 266 -14.40 10.30 9.76
C TYR A 266 -14.87 9.35 10.85
N GLU A 267 -15.91 8.57 10.55
CA GLU A 267 -16.47 7.57 11.46
C GLU A 267 -16.17 6.16 10.97
N ILE A 268 -15.70 5.32 11.87
CA ILE A 268 -15.60 3.88 11.67
C ILE A 268 -16.54 3.23 12.67
N ARG A 269 -17.54 2.52 12.15
CA ARG A 269 -18.49 1.77 12.95
C ARG A 269 -18.20 0.28 12.84
N SER A 270 -18.31 -0.46 13.95
CA SER A 270 -18.53 -1.89 13.87
C SER A 270 -19.93 -2.07 13.26
N GLU A 271 -20.08 -2.91 12.24
CA GLU A 271 -21.41 -3.31 11.81
C GLU A 271 -22.06 -4.01 13.00
N GLU A 272 -23.24 -3.57 13.38
CA GLU A 272 -24.11 -4.35 14.23
C GLU A 272 -24.35 -5.67 13.48
N THR A 273 -24.06 -6.78 14.13
CA THR A 273 -24.46 -8.09 13.65
C THR A 273 -25.98 -8.09 13.54
N ALA A 274 -26.48 -8.00 12.31
CA ALA A 274 -27.87 -8.25 12.02
C ALA A 274 -28.21 -9.72 12.28
#